data_d24338bbd15e8d8fd6c2a64a8b155aa4
#
_entry.id   d24338bbd15e8d8fd6c2a64a8b155aa4
#
_cell.length_a   1.000
_cell.length_b   1.000
_cell.length_c   1.000
_cell.angle_alpha   90.00
_cell.angle_beta   90.00
_cell.angle_gamma   90.00
#
_symmetry.space_group_name_H-M   'P 1'
#
loop_
_entity.id
_entity.type
_entity.pdbx_description
1 polymer ?
#
loop_
_entity_poly.entity_id
_entity_poly.type
_entity_poly.pdbx_seq_one_letter_code
_entity_poly.pdbx_strand_id
1 'polypeptide(L)'
;MSRAHTSRAIAKDLLRASKLPLLPRDESHVEADLKRIHKGKTLSPVLLVRGDLSQGIPLIIADGYHRICAICYFDEDSPVAFRMAALRR
;
A
#
# COMPACT_ATOMS: atom_id res chain seq x y z
N MET A 1 -24.13 -5.44 -11.31
CA MET A 1 -22.72 -5.85 -11.38
C MET A 1 -21.88 -4.94 -10.48
N SER A 2 -21.11 -5.53 -9.60
CA SER A 2 -20.25 -4.74 -8.75
C SER A 2 -18.89 -4.55 -9.40
N ARG A 3 -18.27 -3.45 -9.14
CA ARG A 3 -16.91 -3.16 -9.56
C ARG A 3 -16.05 -2.94 -8.35
N ALA A 4 -14.80 -3.33 -8.47
CA ALA A 4 -13.82 -2.95 -7.48
C ALA A 4 -13.60 -1.44 -7.59
N HIS A 5 -13.87 -0.73 -6.51
CA HIS A 5 -13.60 0.69 -6.45
C HIS A 5 -12.16 0.94 -6.08
N THR A 6 -11.56 1.96 -6.66
CA THR A 6 -10.27 2.44 -6.22
C THR A 6 -10.50 3.49 -5.15
N SER A 7 -10.01 3.20 -3.97
CA SER A 7 -10.06 4.09 -2.82
C SER A 7 -8.68 4.64 -2.53
N ARG A 8 -8.56 5.53 -1.57
CA ARG A 8 -7.27 6.09 -1.16
C ARG A 8 -7.13 6.07 0.34
N ALA A 9 -5.93 5.81 0.80
CA ALA A 9 -5.58 5.85 2.21
C ALA A 9 -4.17 6.41 2.34
N ILE A 10 -3.87 6.96 3.51
CA ILE A 10 -2.57 7.59 3.76
C ILE A 10 -1.49 6.50 3.87
N ALA A 11 -0.35 6.70 3.22
CA ALA A 11 0.71 5.70 3.12
C ALA A 11 1.15 5.18 4.49
N LYS A 12 1.45 6.07 5.44
CA LYS A 12 1.89 5.65 6.77
C LYS A 12 0.81 4.86 7.51
N ASP A 13 -0.47 5.18 7.28
CA ASP A 13 -1.57 4.47 7.92
C ASP A 13 -1.69 3.04 7.41
N LEU A 14 -1.41 2.82 6.12
CA LEU A 14 -1.43 1.48 5.55
C LEU A 14 -0.33 0.60 6.16
N LEU A 15 0.86 1.14 6.33
CA LEU A 15 1.95 0.41 6.98
C LEU A 15 1.60 0.09 8.43
N ARG A 16 1.04 1.06 9.15
CA ARG A 16 0.65 0.86 10.54
C ARG A 16 -0.45 -0.20 10.65
N ALA A 17 -1.47 -0.12 9.81
CA ALA A 17 -2.60 -1.07 9.86
C ALA A 17 -2.20 -2.48 9.48
N SER A 18 -1.20 -2.64 8.61
CA SER A 18 -0.69 -3.96 8.20
C SER A 18 0.41 -4.48 9.12
N LYS A 19 0.86 -3.66 10.06
CA LYS A 19 1.95 -3.99 11.01
C LYS A 19 3.24 -4.38 10.30
N LEU A 20 3.48 -3.80 9.14
CA LEU A 20 4.70 -4.04 8.38
C LEU A 20 5.67 -2.88 8.55
N PRO A 21 6.97 -3.18 8.60
CA PRO A 21 7.98 -2.13 8.73
C PRO A 21 8.16 -1.37 7.43
N LEU A 22 8.66 -0.16 7.54
CA LEU A 22 9.09 0.61 6.37
C LEU A 22 10.39 -0.01 5.87
N LEU A 23 10.40 -0.49 4.64
CA LEU A 23 11.61 -1.06 4.03
C LEU A 23 12.66 0.01 3.82
N PRO A 24 13.96 -0.35 3.77
CA PRO A 24 15.01 0.62 3.50
C PRO A 24 14.79 1.36 2.18
N ARG A 25 15.19 2.63 2.15
CA ARG A 25 15.05 3.46 0.94
C ARG A 25 15.81 2.90 -0.24
N ASP A 26 16.94 2.23 0.02
CA ASP A 26 17.79 1.66 -1.03
C ASP A 26 17.43 0.22 -1.38
N GLU A 27 16.34 -0.32 -0.82
CA GLU A 27 15.82 -1.58 -1.30
C GLU A 27 15.45 -1.42 -2.78
N SER A 28 15.85 -2.38 -3.62
CA SER A 28 15.83 -2.19 -5.07
C SER A 28 14.46 -1.82 -5.65
N HIS A 29 13.40 -2.46 -5.15
CA HIS A 29 12.05 -2.17 -5.63
C HIS A 29 11.54 -0.83 -5.12
N VAL A 30 11.84 -0.49 -3.86
CA VAL A 30 11.48 0.80 -3.29
C VAL A 30 12.18 1.92 -4.07
N GLU A 31 13.47 1.75 -4.34
CA GLU A 31 14.25 2.74 -5.08
C GLU A 31 13.70 2.93 -6.49
N ALA A 32 13.36 1.83 -7.17
CA ALA A 32 12.80 1.90 -8.52
C ALA A 32 11.46 2.65 -8.53
N ASP A 33 10.60 2.37 -7.56
CA ASP A 33 9.31 3.05 -7.47
C ASP A 33 9.47 4.52 -7.12
N LEU A 34 10.43 4.86 -6.25
CA LEU A 34 10.74 6.27 -5.94
C LEU A 34 11.17 7.03 -7.20
N LYS A 35 11.99 6.41 -8.04
CA LYS A 35 12.40 7.03 -9.30
C LYS A 35 11.20 7.32 -10.20
N ARG A 36 10.24 6.39 -10.26
CA ARG A 36 9.02 6.60 -11.03
C ARG A 36 8.22 7.78 -10.48
N ILE A 37 8.09 7.88 -9.16
CA ILE A 37 7.37 8.99 -8.53
C ILE A 37 8.05 10.31 -8.86
N HIS A 38 9.36 10.39 -8.76
CA HIS A 38 10.12 11.61 -9.07
C HIS A 38 10.01 12.01 -10.54
N LYS A 39 9.75 11.06 -11.42
CA LYS A 39 9.51 11.34 -12.83
C LYS A 39 8.06 11.71 -13.14
N GLY A 40 7.22 11.80 -12.12
CA GLY A 40 5.81 12.14 -12.28
C GLY A 40 4.95 11.02 -12.80
N LYS A 41 5.42 9.78 -12.75
CA LYS A 41 4.65 8.64 -13.20
C LYS A 41 3.66 8.20 -12.14
N THR A 42 2.47 7.79 -12.57
CA THR A 42 1.45 7.26 -11.69
C THR A 42 1.74 5.79 -11.42
N LEU A 43 1.73 5.40 -10.15
CA LEU A 43 1.88 4.01 -9.77
C LEU A 43 0.52 3.31 -9.78
N SER A 44 0.53 2.02 -10.10
CA SER A 44 -0.71 1.22 -10.07
C SER A 44 -1.27 1.14 -8.65
N PRO A 45 -2.59 1.02 -8.48
CA PRO A 45 -3.18 0.82 -7.16
C PRO A 45 -2.62 -0.43 -6.50
N VAL A 46 -2.48 -0.38 -5.17
CA VAL A 46 -2.08 -1.55 -4.41
C VAL A 46 -3.30 -2.42 -4.13
N LEU A 47 -3.08 -3.69 -3.86
CA LEU A 47 -4.14 -4.61 -3.50
C LEU A 47 -4.06 -4.94 -2.02
N LEU A 48 -5.14 -4.68 -1.32
CA LEU A 48 -5.25 -4.95 0.11
C LEU A 48 -6.29 -6.03 0.35
N VAL A 49 -6.07 -6.81 1.40
CA VAL A 49 -7.06 -7.77 1.87
C VAL A 49 -7.46 -7.36 3.28
N ARG A 50 -8.76 -7.29 3.49
CA ARG A 50 -9.31 -6.86 4.77
C ARG A 50 -8.93 -7.86 5.86
N GLY A 51 -8.42 -7.34 6.97
CA GLY A 51 -8.16 -8.15 8.14
C GLY A 51 -9.43 -8.40 8.95
N ASP A 52 -9.24 -8.96 10.11
CA ASP A 52 -10.33 -9.23 11.05
C ASP A 52 -9.85 -8.88 12.46
N LEU A 53 -10.26 -7.72 12.95
CA LEU A 53 -9.83 -7.22 14.25
C LEU A 53 -10.29 -8.13 15.38
N SER A 54 -11.45 -8.77 15.23
CA SER A 54 -11.96 -9.67 16.27
C SER A 54 -11.07 -10.91 16.44
N GLN A 55 -10.32 -11.28 15.42
CA GLN A 55 -9.39 -12.41 15.45
C GLN A 55 -7.94 -11.98 15.47
N GLY A 56 -7.68 -10.69 15.62
CA GLY A 56 -6.32 -10.19 15.64
C GLY A 56 -5.62 -10.23 14.29
N ILE A 57 -6.36 -10.32 13.20
CA ILE A 57 -5.79 -10.36 11.86
C ILE A 57 -5.65 -8.94 11.32
N PRO A 58 -4.42 -8.46 11.07
CA PRO A 58 -4.23 -7.11 10.57
C PRO A 58 -4.61 -7.00 9.10
N LEU A 59 -4.64 -5.76 8.60
CA LEU A 59 -4.74 -5.51 7.18
C LEU A 59 -3.61 -6.23 6.45
N ILE A 60 -3.90 -6.84 5.32
CA ILE A 60 -2.92 -7.57 4.54
C ILE A 60 -2.65 -6.80 3.25
N ILE A 61 -1.37 -6.54 2.97
CA ILE A 61 -0.95 -5.98 1.70
C ILE A 61 -0.66 -7.15 0.77
N ALA A 62 -1.60 -7.46 -0.11
CA ALA A 62 -1.46 -8.59 -1.02
C ALA A 62 -0.54 -8.27 -2.19
N ASP A 63 -0.50 -7.00 -2.62
CA ASP A 63 0.39 -6.56 -3.68
C ASP A 63 0.65 -5.07 -3.51
N GLY A 64 1.91 -4.67 -3.65
CA GLY A 64 2.29 -3.27 -3.64
C GLY A 64 2.97 -2.78 -2.37
N TYR A 65 3.49 -3.66 -1.54
CA TYR A 65 4.21 -3.27 -0.34
C TYR A 65 5.35 -2.30 -0.65
N HIS A 66 6.16 -2.59 -1.68
CA HIS A 66 7.27 -1.71 -2.07
C HIS A 66 6.76 -0.34 -2.53
N ARG A 67 5.62 -0.31 -3.24
CA ARG A 67 5.00 0.94 -3.67
C ARG A 67 4.59 1.81 -2.49
N ILE A 68 4.00 1.20 -1.47
CA ILE A 68 3.60 1.94 -0.27
C ILE A 68 4.81 2.52 0.42
N CYS A 69 5.89 1.75 0.55
CA CYS A 69 7.13 2.23 1.15
C CYS A 69 7.73 3.38 0.35
N ALA A 70 7.75 3.28 -0.97
CA ALA A 70 8.26 4.34 -1.83
C ALA A 70 7.44 5.63 -1.65
N ILE A 71 6.12 5.51 -1.61
CA ILE A 71 5.26 6.66 -1.40
C ILE A 71 5.51 7.28 -0.03
N CYS A 72 5.73 6.46 1.01
CA CYS A 72 6.08 6.95 2.34
C CYS A 72 7.35 7.78 2.32
N TYR A 73 8.37 7.35 1.60
CA TYR A 73 9.61 8.11 1.50
C TYR A 73 9.44 9.41 0.73
N PHE A 74 8.56 9.41 -0.26
CA PHE A 74 8.24 10.62 -1.00
C PHE A 74 7.44 11.59 -0.13
N ASP A 75 6.41 11.10 0.53
CA ASP A 75 5.56 11.87 1.45
C ASP A 75 4.69 10.87 2.23
N GLU A 76 4.98 10.71 3.53
CA GLU A 76 4.27 9.74 4.36
C GLU A 76 2.78 10.03 4.51
N ASP A 77 2.38 11.27 4.30
CA ASP A 77 0.97 11.68 4.34
C ASP A 77 0.31 11.64 2.97
N SER A 78 1.02 11.17 1.96
CA SER A 78 0.47 11.07 0.61
C SER A 78 -0.59 9.99 0.51
N PRO A 79 -1.67 10.23 -0.24
CA PRO A 79 -2.66 9.19 -0.46
C PRO A 79 -2.13 8.09 -1.39
N VAL A 80 -2.50 6.86 -1.08
CA VAL A 80 -2.17 5.68 -1.88
C VAL A 80 -3.48 5.12 -2.43
N ALA A 81 -3.55 4.97 -3.74
CA ALA A 81 -4.70 4.33 -4.36
C ALA A 81 -4.66 2.83 -4.09
N PHE A 82 -5.79 2.26 -3.70
CA PHE A 82 -5.86 0.83 -3.40
C PHE A 82 -7.19 0.24 -3.82
N ARG A 83 -7.19 -1.08 -3.98
CA ARG A 83 -8.38 -1.89 -4.12
C ARG A 83 -8.44 -2.86 -2.96
N MET A 84 -9.63 -3.11 -2.47
CA MET A 84 -9.82 -3.95 -1.30
C MET A 84 -10.53 -5.24 -1.69
N ALA A 85 -10.02 -6.36 -1.23
CA ALA A 85 -10.67 -7.65 -1.35
C ALA A 85 -10.97 -8.19 0.05
N ALA A 86 -12.06 -8.94 0.17
CA ALA A 86 -12.39 -9.60 1.42
C ALA A 86 -11.79 -11.00 1.42
N LEU A 87 -11.44 -11.49 2.61
CA LEU A 87 -11.04 -12.88 2.76
C LEU A 87 -12.22 -13.79 2.43
N ARG A 88 -11.95 -14.80 1.65
CA ARG A 88 -12.93 -15.84 1.37
C ARG A 88 -12.67 -17.06 2.20
N ARG A 89 -13.75 -17.73 2.53
CA ARG A 89 -13.69 -18.99 3.24
C ARG A 89 -13.97 -20.15 2.31
#